data_ee20e1b9631a6407e2947828994ed41c
#
_entry.id   ee20e1b9631a6407e2947828994ed41c
#
_cell.length_a   1.000
_cell.length_b   1.000
_cell.length_c   1.000
_cell.angle_alpha   90.00
_cell.angle_beta   90.00
_cell.angle_gamma   90.00
#
_symmetry.space_group_name_H-M   'P 1'
#
loop_
_entity.id
_entity.type
_entity.pdbx_description
1 polymer ?
#
loop_
_entity_poly.entity_id
_entity_poly.type
_entity_poly.pdbx_seq_one_letter_code
_entity_poly.pdbx_strand_id
1 'polypeptide(L)'
;LHEGQTSEAEFLHLTKLCLHLGFTPPASSLACQQINFGQFELRWERHTEFSTYTVIHNEKAAPFSSPALSLLPNTWLTQLPGKIISGVHIEIHALPARAPDPDSVRKYFDGHRLISSWVIDKKARLWSAFRLHNDSMGRVLIQNSSLNPCQLGRLVRRLLELETYRMMLLLAFPMARQMAPALSAMDAQLATITEEINAIRGLGDERRLLSSLSTLAAEIEHLRSQSNFRFAAARAYQELVQNRLTELREQEESGLQTFGEFLPRRLTPAFRTCEAAASQLDDLARRIDRASE
;
A
#
# COMPACT_ATOMS: atom_id res chain seq x y z
N LEU A 1 -9.60 1.23 -0.28
CA LEU A 1 -9.74 1.41 1.17
C LEU A 1 -11.20 1.56 1.55
N HIS A 2 -11.68 0.85 2.59
CA HIS A 2 -13.12 0.80 2.90
C HIS A 2 -13.72 2.12 3.39
N GLU A 3 -13.02 2.88 4.21
CA GLU A 3 -13.49 4.16 4.78
C GLU A 3 -14.93 4.10 5.35
N GLY A 4 -15.24 3.03 6.08
CA GLY A 4 -16.58 2.81 6.63
C GLY A 4 -17.60 2.17 5.68
N GLN A 5 -17.23 1.87 4.43
CA GLN A 5 -18.11 1.17 3.50
C GLN A 5 -18.34 -0.28 3.93
N THR A 6 -19.60 -0.71 3.83
CA THR A 6 -20.00 -2.06 4.21
C THR A 6 -19.73 -3.07 3.10
N SER A 7 -19.64 -4.35 3.45
CA SER A 7 -19.57 -5.45 2.49
C SER A 7 -20.79 -5.47 1.56
N GLU A 8 -21.96 -5.10 2.08
CA GLU A 8 -23.21 -5.03 1.30
C GLU A 8 -23.17 -3.94 0.24
N ALA A 9 -22.58 -2.77 0.54
CA ALA A 9 -22.43 -1.71 -0.43
C ALA A 9 -21.54 -2.12 -1.61
N GLU A 10 -20.44 -2.81 -1.34
CA GLU A 10 -19.55 -3.34 -2.37
C GLU A 10 -20.21 -4.46 -3.17
N PHE A 11 -20.93 -5.36 -2.50
CA PHE A 11 -21.66 -6.43 -3.17
C PHE A 11 -22.79 -5.89 -4.06
N LEU A 12 -23.52 -4.88 -3.58
CA LEU A 12 -24.54 -4.20 -4.38
C LEU A 12 -23.92 -3.51 -5.61
N HIS A 13 -22.74 -2.91 -5.44
CA HIS A 13 -22.01 -2.31 -6.55
C HIS A 13 -21.60 -3.33 -7.61
N LEU A 14 -21.12 -4.52 -7.17
CA LEU A 14 -20.82 -5.64 -8.04
C LEU A 14 -22.07 -6.18 -8.76
N THR A 15 -23.19 -6.29 -8.04
CA THR A 15 -24.50 -6.68 -8.58
C THR A 15 -24.95 -5.75 -9.69
N LYS A 16 -24.80 -4.42 -9.51
CA LYS A 16 -25.11 -3.43 -10.55
C LYS A 16 -24.28 -3.64 -11.82
N LEU A 17 -23.00 -4.00 -11.70
CA LEU A 17 -22.18 -4.31 -12.86
C LEU A 17 -22.74 -5.51 -13.63
N CYS A 18 -23.07 -6.60 -12.92
CA CYS A 18 -23.62 -7.79 -13.54
C CYS A 18 -24.90 -7.47 -14.33
N LEU A 19 -25.84 -6.77 -13.70
CA LEU A 19 -27.11 -6.38 -14.33
C LEU A 19 -26.88 -5.45 -15.53
N HIS A 20 -25.96 -4.50 -15.42
CA HIS A 20 -25.64 -3.57 -16.53
C HIS A 20 -25.08 -4.29 -17.74
N LEU A 21 -24.27 -5.34 -17.53
CA LEU A 21 -23.67 -6.14 -18.59
C LEU A 21 -24.54 -7.34 -19.03
N GLY A 22 -25.73 -7.52 -18.44
CA GLY A 22 -26.65 -8.59 -18.80
C GLY A 22 -26.31 -9.96 -18.21
N PHE A 23 -25.56 -10.01 -17.12
CA PHE A 23 -25.17 -11.24 -16.43
C PHE A 23 -25.92 -11.41 -15.11
N THR A 24 -26.08 -12.68 -14.70
CA THR A 24 -26.70 -13.01 -13.41
C THR A 24 -25.73 -12.66 -12.26
N PRO A 25 -26.17 -11.86 -11.27
CA PRO A 25 -25.36 -11.57 -10.10
C PRO A 25 -25.05 -12.83 -9.28
N PRO A 26 -23.94 -12.86 -8.53
CA PRO A 26 -23.64 -13.96 -7.63
C PRO A 26 -24.71 -14.08 -6.53
N ALA A 27 -25.02 -15.32 -6.13
CA ALA A 27 -26.12 -15.62 -5.19
C ALA A 27 -25.84 -15.25 -3.73
N SER A 28 -24.59 -14.96 -3.36
CA SER A 28 -24.19 -14.69 -1.98
C SER A 28 -23.09 -13.65 -1.91
N SER A 29 -23.05 -12.90 -0.80
CA SER A 29 -22.04 -11.88 -0.49
C SER A 29 -20.76 -12.47 0.14
N LEU A 30 -20.21 -13.55 -0.46
CA LEU A 30 -18.93 -14.09 -0.02
C LEU A 30 -17.81 -13.03 -0.18
N ALA A 31 -16.82 -13.06 0.69
CA ALA A 31 -15.70 -12.13 0.67
C ALA A 31 -14.79 -12.24 -0.57
N CYS A 32 -14.98 -13.25 -1.40
CA CYS A 32 -14.31 -13.44 -2.68
C CYS A 32 -15.33 -13.88 -3.72
N GLN A 33 -15.37 -13.17 -4.84
CA GLN A 33 -16.22 -13.46 -6.00
C GLN A 33 -15.38 -13.42 -7.27
N GLN A 34 -15.60 -14.38 -8.16
CA GLN A 34 -15.03 -14.41 -9.50
C GLN A 34 -16.16 -14.55 -10.51
N ILE A 35 -16.28 -13.59 -11.41
CA ILE A 35 -17.37 -13.49 -12.38
C ILE A 35 -16.77 -13.42 -13.77
N ASN A 36 -17.22 -14.32 -14.65
CA ASN A 36 -16.83 -14.34 -16.05
C ASN A 36 -17.87 -13.59 -16.89
N PHE A 37 -17.45 -12.51 -17.54
CA PHE A 37 -18.26 -11.69 -18.44
C PHE A 37 -18.03 -12.02 -19.92
N GLY A 38 -17.45 -13.18 -20.23
CA GLY A 38 -17.17 -13.63 -21.59
C GLY A 38 -15.89 -12.98 -22.16
N GLN A 39 -15.87 -11.66 -22.30
CA GLN A 39 -14.70 -10.92 -22.80
C GLN A 39 -13.63 -10.72 -21.74
N PHE A 40 -14.00 -10.68 -20.47
CA PHE A 40 -13.08 -10.53 -19.34
C PHE A 40 -13.64 -11.25 -18.11
N GLU A 41 -12.76 -11.48 -17.15
CA GLU A 41 -13.12 -11.94 -15.81
C GLU A 41 -12.88 -10.83 -14.80
N LEU A 42 -13.78 -10.70 -13.83
CA LEU A 42 -13.60 -9.82 -12.67
C LEU A 42 -13.51 -10.67 -11.42
N ARG A 43 -12.43 -10.50 -10.68
CA ARG A 43 -12.24 -11.03 -9.34
C ARG A 43 -12.32 -9.91 -8.34
N TRP A 44 -13.26 -10.01 -7.41
CA TRP A 44 -13.39 -9.13 -6.25
C TRP A 44 -13.05 -9.91 -4.98
N GLU A 45 -12.22 -9.31 -4.13
CA GLU A 45 -11.84 -9.86 -2.83
C GLU A 45 -11.89 -8.76 -1.78
N ARG A 46 -12.59 -9.04 -0.68
CA ARG A 46 -12.65 -8.15 0.48
C ARG A 46 -11.68 -8.63 1.55
N HIS A 47 -10.81 -7.75 1.96
CA HIS A 47 -9.87 -7.91 3.06
C HIS A 47 -10.32 -7.08 4.29
N THR A 48 -9.54 -7.09 5.37
CA THR A 48 -9.89 -6.38 6.61
C THR A 48 -10.00 -4.86 6.40
N GLU A 49 -9.09 -4.24 5.66
CA GLU A 49 -9.02 -2.78 5.49
C GLU A 49 -9.34 -2.30 4.07
N PHE A 50 -9.25 -3.15 3.09
CA PHE A 50 -9.41 -2.80 1.68
C PHE A 50 -10.08 -3.92 0.90
N SER A 51 -10.55 -3.59 -0.30
CA SER A 51 -10.99 -4.57 -1.29
C SER A 51 -10.16 -4.46 -2.56
N THR A 52 -10.00 -5.58 -3.26
CA THR A 52 -9.33 -5.63 -4.55
C THR A 52 -10.32 -5.98 -5.66
N TYR A 53 -10.18 -5.32 -6.80
CA TYR A 53 -10.90 -5.59 -8.03
C TYR A 53 -9.86 -5.90 -9.11
N THR A 54 -9.77 -7.15 -9.53
CA THR A 54 -8.82 -7.59 -10.56
C THR A 54 -9.58 -7.94 -11.82
N VAL A 55 -9.33 -7.18 -12.88
CA VAL A 55 -9.91 -7.42 -14.21
C VAL A 55 -8.90 -8.19 -15.04
N ILE A 56 -9.29 -9.35 -15.56
CA ILE A 56 -8.43 -10.24 -16.34
C ILE A 56 -9.00 -10.32 -17.75
N HIS A 57 -8.18 -9.97 -18.72
CA HIS A 57 -8.51 -9.99 -20.13
C HIS A 57 -7.41 -10.68 -20.93
N ASN A 58 -7.78 -11.44 -21.92
CA ASN A 58 -6.84 -12.16 -22.77
C ASN A 58 -6.94 -11.65 -24.21
N GLU A 59 -6.19 -10.60 -24.52
CA GLU A 59 -6.11 -10.01 -25.86
C GLU A 59 -4.67 -9.95 -26.34
N LYS A 60 -4.48 -10.19 -27.64
CA LYS A 60 -3.18 -10.02 -28.29
C LYS A 60 -3.05 -8.59 -28.83
N ALA A 61 -2.56 -7.72 -27.99
CA ALA A 61 -2.32 -6.31 -28.34
C ALA A 61 -0.87 -5.90 -28.03
N ALA A 62 -0.46 -4.72 -28.48
CA ALA A 62 0.80 -4.14 -28.02
C ALA A 62 0.71 -3.78 -26.53
N PRO A 63 1.82 -3.83 -25.78
CA PRO A 63 1.78 -3.54 -24.34
C PRO A 63 1.08 -2.22 -24.02
N PHE A 64 0.10 -2.28 -23.11
CA PHE A 64 -0.72 -1.18 -22.60
C PHE A 64 -1.54 -0.40 -23.65
N SER A 65 -1.77 -0.96 -24.83
CA SER A 65 -2.63 -0.35 -25.86
C SER A 65 -4.12 -0.62 -25.65
N SER A 66 -4.47 -1.71 -24.93
CA SER A 66 -5.84 -2.10 -24.63
C SER A 66 -5.93 -2.62 -23.19
N PRO A 67 -5.88 -1.71 -22.19
CA PRO A 67 -5.89 -2.12 -20.79
C PRO A 67 -7.23 -2.76 -20.41
N ALA A 68 -7.19 -3.88 -19.66
CA ALA A 68 -8.38 -4.61 -19.24
C ALA A 68 -9.43 -3.73 -18.52
N LEU A 69 -9.01 -2.69 -17.84
CA LEU A 69 -9.88 -1.75 -17.15
C LEU A 69 -10.82 -0.98 -18.11
N SER A 70 -10.44 -0.80 -19.39
CA SER A 70 -11.27 -0.13 -20.40
C SER A 70 -12.53 -0.92 -20.77
N LEU A 71 -12.62 -2.20 -20.40
CA LEU A 71 -13.79 -3.04 -20.58
C LEU A 71 -14.89 -2.79 -19.54
N LEU A 72 -14.55 -2.07 -18.46
CA LEU A 72 -15.52 -1.69 -17.44
C LEU A 72 -16.17 -0.34 -17.76
N PRO A 73 -17.46 -0.17 -17.48
CA PRO A 73 -18.14 1.12 -17.66
C PRO A 73 -17.50 2.19 -16.76
N ASN A 74 -17.14 3.35 -17.33
CA ASN A 74 -16.56 4.47 -16.57
C ASN A 74 -17.47 4.93 -15.42
N THR A 75 -18.79 4.91 -15.64
CA THR A 75 -19.76 5.25 -14.59
C THR A 75 -19.71 4.30 -13.41
N TRP A 76 -19.42 3.03 -13.63
CA TRP A 76 -19.25 2.06 -12.57
C TRP A 76 -17.92 2.26 -11.81
N LEU A 77 -16.82 2.52 -12.53
CA LEU A 77 -15.50 2.78 -11.93
C LEU A 77 -15.50 4.04 -11.04
N THR A 78 -16.17 5.11 -11.48
CA THR A 78 -16.25 6.36 -10.69
C THR A 78 -17.10 6.24 -9.43
N GLN A 79 -17.95 5.23 -9.35
CA GLN A 79 -18.84 4.96 -8.22
C GLN A 79 -18.35 3.83 -7.32
N LEU A 80 -17.10 3.39 -7.47
CA LEU A 80 -16.51 2.36 -6.59
C LEU A 80 -16.62 2.79 -5.12
N PRO A 81 -17.16 1.92 -4.24
CA PRO A 81 -17.25 2.22 -2.82
C PRO A 81 -15.86 2.42 -2.18
N GLY A 82 -15.71 3.48 -1.40
CA GLY A 82 -14.45 3.81 -0.74
C GLY A 82 -13.48 4.62 -1.61
N LYS A 83 -12.18 4.62 -1.26
CA LYS A 83 -11.11 5.33 -1.99
C LYS A 83 -10.16 4.39 -2.67
N ILE A 84 -9.85 4.68 -3.93
CA ILE A 84 -8.78 3.98 -4.66
C ILE A 84 -7.44 4.44 -4.08
N ILE A 85 -6.65 3.51 -3.60
CA ILE A 85 -5.31 3.76 -3.04
C ILE A 85 -4.19 3.25 -3.94
N SER A 86 -4.49 2.27 -4.79
CA SER A 86 -3.54 1.69 -5.75
C SER A 86 -4.28 1.17 -6.97
N GLY A 87 -3.66 1.31 -8.12
CA GLY A 87 -4.09 0.69 -9.36
C GLY A 87 -2.88 0.42 -10.25
N VAL A 88 -2.86 -0.75 -10.88
CA VAL A 88 -1.76 -1.18 -11.73
C VAL A 88 -2.25 -2.03 -12.91
N HIS A 89 -1.74 -1.73 -14.09
CA HIS A 89 -1.85 -2.60 -15.26
C HIS A 89 -0.68 -3.56 -15.28
N ILE A 90 -0.97 -4.85 -15.31
CA ILE A 90 0.04 -5.91 -15.48
C ILE A 90 -0.19 -6.56 -16.82
N GLU A 91 0.77 -6.43 -17.70
CA GLU A 91 0.75 -7.01 -19.04
C GLU A 91 1.72 -8.19 -19.10
N ILE A 92 1.29 -9.28 -19.78
CA ILE A 92 2.06 -10.51 -19.89
C ILE A 92 2.28 -10.81 -21.36
N HIS A 93 3.54 -10.80 -21.76
CA HIS A 93 3.95 -11.12 -23.13
C HIS A 93 5.02 -12.22 -23.14
N ALA A 94 5.14 -12.94 -24.24
CA ALA A 94 6.26 -13.84 -24.44
C ALA A 94 7.57 -13.03 -24.48
N LEU A 95 8.63 -13.58 -23.91
CA LEU A 95 9.96 -13.00 -24.03
C LEU A 95 10.39 -13.07 -25.50
N PRO A 96 10.78 -11.97 -26.15
CA PRO A 96 11.31 -12.00 -27.52
C PRO A 96 12.59 -12.85 -27.62
N ALA A 97 12.81 -13.46 -28.77
CA ALA A 97 14.00 -14.29 -29.01
C ALA A 97 15.33 -13.53 -28.78
N ARG A 98 15.35 -12.22 -29.06
CA ARG A 98 16.42 -11.30 -28.65
C ARG A 98 15.93 -10.46 -27.49
N ALA A 99 16.67 -10.45 -26.39
CA ALA A 99 16.35 -9.60 -25.23
C ALA A 99 16.19 -8.14 -25.69
N PRO A 100 15.06 -7.50 -25.36
CA PRO A 100 14.82 -6.13 -25.81
C PRO A 100 15.79 -5.17 -25.13
N ASP A 101 16.25 -4.19 -25.90
CA ASP A 101 16.97 -3.05 -25.38
C ASP A 101 16.03 -2.26 -24.44
N PRO A 102 16.50 -1.83 -23.25
CA PRO A 102 15.74 -1.00 -22.33
C PRO A 102 15.07 0.21 -22.98
N ASP A 103 15.74 0.87 -23.93
CA ASP A 103 15.18 2.03 -24.65
C ASP A 103 13.97 1.65 -25.51
N SER A 104 13.96 0.47 -26.09
CA SER A 104 12.80 -0.05 -26.85
C SER A 104 11.57 -0.34 -25.98
N VAL A 105 11.79 -0.65 -24.70
CA VAL A 105 10.72 -0.89 -23.72
C VAL A 105 10.23 0.42 -23.09
N ARG A 106 11.09 1.42 -22.97
CA ARG A 106 10.81 2.71 -22.32
C ARG A 106 9.59 3.43 -22.90
N LYS A 107 9.32 3.26 -24.20
CA LYS A 107 8.14 3.82 -24.86
C LYS A 107 6.81 3.38 -24.25
N TYR A 108 6.74 2.19 -23.64
CA TYR A 108 5.54 1.68 -22.97
C TYR A 108 5.33 2.28 -21.57
N PHE A 109 6.31 3.04 -21.10
CA PHE A 109 6.34 3.68 -19.78
C PHE A 109 6.51 5.20 -19.91
N ASP A 110 6.00 5.80 -20.99
CA ASP A 110 6.01 7.25 -21.26
C ASP A 110 7.41 7.89 -21.14
N GLY A 111 8.46 7.14 -21.51
CA GLY A 111 9.85 7.59 -21.44
C GLY A 111 10.46 7.62 -20.04
N HIS A 112 9.77 7.16 -19.02
CA HIS A 112 10.27 7.11 -17.65
C HIS A 112 11.48 6.18 -17.51
N ARG A 113 12.33 6.44 -16.51
CA ARG A 113 13.43 5.55 -16.14
C ARG A 113 12.89 4.20 -15.70
N LEU A 114 13.39 3.15 -16.35
CA LEU A 114 12.97 1.79 -16.10
C LEU A 114 13.73 1.13 -14.94
N ILE A 115 13.03 0.24 -14.30
CA ILE A 115 13.52 -0.74 -13.33
C ILE A 115 13.22 -2.09 -13.93
N SER A 116 14.16 -3.02 -13.86
CA SER A 116 14.00 -4.34 -14.43
C SER A 116 14.74 -5.38 -13.62
N SER A 117 14.16 -6.56 -13.54
CA SER A 117 14.75 -7.71 -12.89
C SER A 117 14.40 -8.97 -13.65
N TRP A 118 15.35 -9.89 -13.75
CA TRP A 118 15.05 -11.27 -14.00
C TRP A 118 14.50 -11.90 -12.72
N VAL A 119 13.48 -12.73 -12.84
CA VAL A 119 12.82 -13.35 -11.69
C VAL A 119 12.63 -14.85 -11.90
N ILE A 120 12.49 -15.58 -10.77
CA ILE A 120 12.22 -17.02 -10.75
C ILE A 120 13.23 -17.77 -11.64
N ASP A 121 14.51 -17.64 -11.32
CA ASP A 121 15.61 -18.31 -12.02
C ASP A 121 15.68 -17.96 -13.52
N LYS A 122 15.50 -16.69 -13.85
CA LYS A 122 15.49 -16.13 -15.22
C LYS A 122 14.37 -16.66 -16.12
N LYS A 123 13.29 -17.19 -15.55
CA LYS A 123 12.13 -17.67 -16.32
C LYS A 123 11.16 -16.56 -16.74
N ALA A 124 11.27 -15.37 -16.15
CA ALA A 124 10.58 -14.18 -16.59
C ALA A 124 11.40 -12.93 -16.33
N ARG A 125 11.14 -11.87 -17.08
CA ARG A 125 11.72 -10.56 -16.90
C ARG A 125 10.60 -9.57 -16.56
N LEU A 126 10.82 -8.76 -15.52
CA LEU A 126 9.90 -7.72 -15.10
C LEU A 126 10.41 -6.36 -15.52
N TRP A 127 9.47 -5.47 -15.88
CA TRP A 127 9.72 -4.08 -16.15
C TRP A 127 8.69 -3.21 -15.44
N SER A 128 9.13 -2.14 -14.82
CA SER A 128 8.27 -1.09 -14.25
C SER A 128 9.01 0.24 -14.21
N ALA A 129 8.28 1.33 -14.02
CA ALA A 129 8.84 2.63 -13.69
C ALA A 129 8.42 3.10 -12.28
N PHE A 130 7.51 2.38 -11.63
CA PHE A 130 6.86 2.78 -10.37
C PHE A 130 6.36 4.24 -10.40
N ARG A 131 5.78 4.63 -11.53
CA ARG A 131 5.15 5.92 -11.79
C ARG A 131 3.71 5.72 -12.20
N LEU A 132 2.86 6.67 -11.84
CA LEU A 132 1.51 6.75 -12.37
C LEU A 132 1.57 7.34 -13.78
N HIS A 133 0.76 6.77 -14.66
CA HIS A 133 0.57 7.20 -16.03
C HIS A 133 -0.66 8.12 -16.15
N ASN A 134 -1.02 8.55 -17.36
CA ASN A 134 -2.13 9.50 -17.58
C ASN A 134 -3.50 8.99 -17.12
N ASP A 135 -3.65 7.68 -17.02
CA ASP A 135 -4.82 6.99 -16.46
C ASP A 135 -4.78 6.83 -14.93
N SER A 136 -3.80 7.44 -14.27
CA SER A 136 -3.52 7.31 -12.84
C SER A 136 -3.20 5.87 -12.37
N MET A 137 -2.82 4.99 -13.29
CA MET A 137 -2.42 3.61 -13.00
C MET A 137 -0.90 3.44 -13.10
N GLY A 138 -0.35 2.53 -12.29
CA GLY A 138 0.99 2.00 -12.48
C GLY A 138 1.04 1.02 -13.65
N ARG A 139 2.25 0.70 -14.14
CA ARG A 139 2.45 -0.31 -15.18
C ARG A 139 3.54 -1.30 -14.78
N VAL A 140 3.27 -2.58 -15.01
CA VAL A 140 4.26 -3.66 -14.91
C VAL A 140 4.14 -4.53 -16.17
N LEU A 141 5.25 -4.70 -16.87
CA LEU A 141 5.32 -5.61 -18.01
C LEU A 141 6.09 -6.87 -17.60
N ILE A 142 5.46 -8.03 -17.78
CA ILE A 142 6.05 -9.35 -17.59
C ILE A 142 6.39 -9.93 -18.95
N GLN A 143 7.67 -10.20 -19.19
CA GLN A 143 8.12 -10.96 -20.35
C GLN A 143 8.39 -12.40 -19.90
N ASN A 144 7.49 -13.31 -20.25
CA ASN A 144 7.56 -14.72 -19.86
C ASN A 144 8.47 -15.50 -20.82
N SER A 145 9.47 -16.17 -20.29
CA SER A 145 10.33 -17.10 -21.04
C SER A 145 9.82 -18.54 -20.96
N SER A 146 9.59 -19.03 -19.73
CA SER A 146 9.30 -20.45 -19.53
C SER A 146 8.49 -20.77 -18.26
N LEU A 147 7.81 -19.76 -17.69
CA LEU A 147 6.86 -20.01 -16.60
C LEU A 147 5.61 -20.70 -17.17
N ASN A 148 5.16 -21.76 -16.49
CA ASN A 148 3.85 -22.35 -16.77
C ASN A 148 2.70 -21.45 -16.21
N PRO A 149 1.45 -21.67 -16.60
CA PRO A 149 0.32 -20.83 -16.19
C PRO A 149 0.18 -20.67 -14.66
N CYS A 150 0.40 -21.74 -13.89
CA CYS A 150 0.32 -21.67 -12.43
C CYS A 150 1.44 -20.83 -11.81
N GLN A 151 2.66 -20.93 -12.34
CA GLN A 151 3.81 -20.11 -11.89
C GLN A 151 3.58 -18.64 -12.25
N LEU A 152 3.07 -18.38 -13.45
CA LEU A 152 2.76 -17.05 -13.93
C LEU A 152 1.65 -16.40 -13.09
N GLY A 153 0.57 -17.12 -12.79
CA GLY A 153 -0.49 -16.63 -11.92
C GLY A 153 0.01 -16.28 -10.51
N ARG A 154 0.91 -17.09 -9.94
CA ARG A 154 1.56 -16.75 -8.65
C ARG A 154 2.44 -15.51 -8.74
N LEU A 155 3.16 -15.31 -9.83
CA LEU A 155 3.97 -14.11 -10.04
C LEU A 155 3.10 -12.86 -10.13
N VAL A 156 2.03 -12.89 -10.92
CA VAL A 156 1.06 -11.79 -11.02
C VAL A 156 0.46 -11.45 -9.67
N ARG A 157 0.02 -12.46 -8.91
CA ARG A 157 -0.51 -12.27 -7.56
C ARG A 157 0.49 -11.58 -6.63
N ARG A 158 1.76 -12.00 -6.62
CA ARG A 158 2.82 -11.36 -5.82
C ARG A 158 3.03 -9.90 -6.20
N LEU A 159 2.98 -9.57 -7.47
CA LEU A 159 3.12 -8.18 -7.94
C LEU A 159 1.92 -7.32 -7.53
N LEU A 160 0.69 -7.83 -7.63
CA LEU A 160 -0.52 -7.15 -7.14
C LEU A 160 -0.46 -6.93 -5.63
N GLU A 161 -0.07 -7.95 -4.87
CA GLU A 161 0.11 -7.86 -3.42
C GLU A 161 1.22 -6.86 -3.06
N LEU A 162 2.33 -6.85 -3.77
CA LEU A 162 3.43 -5.91 -3.57
C LEU A 162 2.97 -4.45 -3.77
N GLU A 163 2.22 -4.18 -4.86
CA GLU A 163 1.65 -2.87 -5.14
C GLU A 163 0.66 -2.44 -4.04
N THR A 164 -0.21 -3.33 -3.61
CA THR A 164 -1.18 -3.06 -2.54
C THR A 164 -0.49 -2.80 -1.22
N TYR A 165 0.38 -3.70 -0.77
CA TYR A 165 1.00 -3.60 0.56
C TYR A 165 1.93 -2.40 0.70
N ARG A 166 2.67 -2.03 -0.36
CA ARG A 166 3.48 -0.80 -0.33
C ARG A 166 2.63 0.46 -0.15
N MET A 167 1.44 0.51 -0.75
CA MET A 167 0.54 1.65 -0.58
C MET A 167 -0.14 1.65 0.79
N MET A 168 -0.53 0.48 1.31
CA MET A 168 -1.07 0.35 2.66
C MET A 168 -0.06 0.78 3.73
N LEU A 169 1.23 0.42 3.57
CA LEU A 169 2.31 0.90 4.42
C LEU A 169 2.41 2.43 4.38
N LEU A 170 2.37 3.03 3.20
CA LEU A 170 2.53 4.47 3.02
C LEU A 170 1.37 5.29 3.61
N LEU A 171 0.20 4.70 3.89
CA LEU A 171 -0.91 5.39 4.55
C LEU A 171 -0.58 5.88 5.97
N ALA A 172 0.39 5.27 6.63
CA ALA A 172 0.86 5.70 7.95
C ALA A 172 1.74 6.95 7.91
N PHE A 173 2.42 7.20 6.79
CA PHE A 173 3.42 8.27 6.68
C PHE A 173 2.83 9.68 6.82
N PRO A 174 1.71 10.07 6.17
CA PRO A 174 1.09 11.36 6.39
C PRO A 174 0.69 11.58 7.86
N MET A 175 0.15 10.56 8.51
CA MET A 175 -0.22 10.60 9.92
C MET A 175 1.00 10.89 10.81
N ALA A 176 2.11 10.16 10.64
CA ALA A 176 3.34 10.37 11.37
C ALA A 176 3.88 11.80 11.20
N ARG A 177 3.82 12.33 9.97
CA ARG A 177 4.24 13.72 9.70
C ARG A 177 3.33 14.76 10.36
N GLN A 178 2.02 14.53 10.40
CA GLN A 178 1.07 15.44 11.05
C GLN A 178 1.23 15.45 12.58
N MET A 179 1.62 14.32 13.17
CA MET A 179 1.85 14.20 14.61
C MET A 179 3.17 14.80 15.07
N ALA A 180 4.19 14.86 14.23
CA ALA A 180 5.53 15.26 14.62
C ALA A 180 5.63 16.63 15.34
N PRO A 181 4.93 17.71 14.92
CA PRO A 181 4.94 18.97 15.65
C PRO A 181 4.32 18.87 17.04
N ALA A 182 3.22 18.13 17.19
CA ALA A 182 2.57 17.92 18.48
C ALA A 182 3.46 17.13 19.44
N LEU A 183 4.11 16.07 18.96
CA LEU A 183 5.06 15.27 19.74
C LEU A 183 6.24 16.11 20.23
N SER A 184 6.79 16.99 19.38
CA SER A 184 7.87 17.90 19.78
C SER A 184 7.43 18.92 20.83
N ALA A 185 6.21 19.45 20.72
CA ALA A 185 5.65 20.37 21.72
C ALA A 185 5.42 19.66 23.07
N MET A 186 4.89 18.44 23.05
CA MET A 186 4.67 17.62 24.25
C MET A 186 6.01 17.28 24.96
N ASP A 187 7.05 16.97 24.19
CA ASP A 187 8.38 16.68 24.73
C ASP A 187 8.96 17.92 25.45
N ALA A 188 8.86 19.10 24.83
CA ALA A 188 9.29 20.35 25.45
C ALA A 188 8.48 20.69 26.70
N GLN A 189 7.17 20.47 26.67
CA GLN A 189 6.29 20.69 27.84
C GLN A 189 6.65 19.75 29.00
N LEU A 190 6.89 18.46 28.71
CA LEU A 190 7.31 17.49 29.71
C LEU A 190 8.66 17.85 30.33
N ALA A 191 9.63 18.35 29.53
CA ALA A 191 10.90 18.81 30.01
C ALA A 191 10.72 19.97 31.00
N THR A 192 9.90 20.98 30.68
CA THR A 192 9.57 22.11 31.58
C THR A 192 8.93 21.65 32.88
N ILE A 193 7.93 20.73 32.79
CA ILE A 193 7.30 20.18 34.00
C ILE A 193 8.33 19.45 34.87
N THR A 194 9.22 18.66 34.25
CA THR A 194 10.27 17.93 34.98
C THR A 194 11.24 18.85 35.69
N GLU A 195 11.59 20.00 35.11
CA GLU A 195 12.43 21.04 35.76
C GLU A 195 11.68 21.67 36.93
N GLU A 196 10.39 21.97 36.81
CA GLU A 196 9.55 22.55 37.86
C GLU A 196 9.36 21.61 39.07
N ILE A 197 9.35 20.29 38.87
CA ILE A 197 9.25 19.29 39.95
C ILE A 197 10.39 19.49 40.95
N ASN A 198 11.61 19.79 40.50
CA ASN A 198 12.75 20.01 41.36
C ASN A 198 12.65 21.33 42.17
N ALA A 199 11.73 22.22 41.81
CA ALA A 199 11.53 23.54 42.43
C ALA A 199 10.25 23.63 43.28
N ILE A 200 9.55 22.53 43.56
CA ILE A 200 8.32 22.48 44.36
C ILE A 200 8.54 23.04 45.74
N ARG A 201 7.70 24.00 46.15
CA ARG A 201 7.78 24.63 47.49
C ARG A 201 6.51 24.41 48.34
N GLY A 202 5.49 23.77 47.81
CA GLY A 202 4.27 23.50 48.57
C GLY A 202 3.17 22.77 47.76
N LEU A 203 2.10 22.39 48.48
CA LEU A 203 0.98 21.65 47.96
C LEU A 203 0.27 22.29 46.72
N GLY A 204 0.35 23.63 46.60
CA GLY A 204 -0.23 24.34 45.45
C GLY A 204 0.55 24.07 44.17
N ASP A 205 1.89 24.03 44.25
CA ASP A 205 2.78 23.74 43.11
C ASP A 205 2.60 22.27 42.68
N GLU A 206 2.57 21.37 43.64
CA GLU A 206 2.37 19.92 43.42
C GLU A 206 1.05 19.66 42.67
N ARG A 207 -0.06 20.25 43.14
CA ARG A 207 -1.38 20.10 42.47
C ARG A 207 -1.39 20.64 41.06
N ARG A 208 -0.73 21.79 40.83
CA ARG A 208 -0.62 22.37 39.48
C ARG A 208 0.15 21.45 38.54
N LEU A 209 1.30 20.94 38.98
CA LEU A 209 2.13 20.03 38.18
C LEU A 209 1.47 18.72 37.89
N LEU A 210 0.79 18.10 38.88
CA LEU A 210 -0.01 16.89 38.68
C LEU A 210 -1.14 17.13 37.67
N SER A 211 -1.81 18.27 37.71
CA SER A 211 -2.84 18.62 36.74
C SER A 211 -2.26 18.75 35.33
N SER A 212 -1.06 19.37 35.18
CA SER A 212 -0.37 19.52 33.92
C SER A 212 0.08 18.17 33.36
N LEU A 213 0.63 17.28 34.18
CA LEU A 213 1.01 15.92 33.80
C LEU A 213 -0.21 15.10 33.36
N SER A 214 -1.32 15.19 34.10
CA SER A 214 -2.56 14.48 33.75
C SER A 214 -3.14 14.95 32.41
N THR A 215 -3.08 16.25 32.12
CA THR A 215 -3.50 16.80 30.82
C THR A 215 -2.61 16.29 29.71
N LEU A 216 -1.29 16.34 29.89
CA LEU A 216 -0.35 15.86 28.89
C LEU A 216 -0.48 14.35 28.65
N ALA A 217 -0.72 13.55 29.72
CA ALA A 217 -0.99 12.13 29.61
C ALA A 217 -2.23 11.84 28.76
N ALA A 218 -3.31 12.59 28.99
CA ALA A 218 -4.55 12.44 28.21
C ALA A 218 -4.34 12.79 26.72
N GLU A 219 -3.58 13.82 26.41
CA GLU A 219 -3.25 14.19 25.02
C GLU A 219 -2.42 13.11 24.32
N ILE A 220 -1.41 12.56 25.01
CA ILE A 220 -0.58 11.48 24.45
C ILE A 220 -1.42 10.22 24.22
N GLU A 221 -2.27 9.83 25.17
CA GLU A 221 -3.12 8.67 24.99
C GLU A 221 -4.14 8.87 23.87
N HIS A 222 -4.64 10.09 23.69
CA HIS A 222 -5.49 10.42 22.55
C HIS A 222 -4.76 10.21 21.20
N LEU A 223 -3.56 10.75 21.05
CA LEU A 223 -2.75 10.53 19.83
C LEU A 223 -2.41 9.05 19.62
N ARG A 224 -2.10 8.35 20.70
CA ARG A 224 -1.78 6.92 20.67
C ARG A 224 -2.96 6.10 20.21
N SER A 225 -4.16 6.34 20.74
CA SER A 225 -5.39 5.65 20.33
C SER A 225 -5.73 5.87 18.86
N GLN A 226 -5.47 7.05 18.32
CA GLN A 226 -5.70 7.38 16.92
C GLN A 226 -4.69 6.71 15.96
N SER A 227 -3.44 6.53 16.40
CA SER A 227 -2.34 6.13 15.53
C SER A 227 -1.92 4.67 15.64
N ASN A 228 -2.14 4.03 16.80
CA ASN A 228 -1.60 2.70 17.10
C ASN A 228 -1.99 1.65 16.05
N PHE A 229 -3.27 1.61 15.66
CA PHE A 229 -3.74 0.68 14.64
C PHE A 229 -2.98 0.88 13.31
N ARG A 230 -2.83 2.13 12.85
CA ARG A 230 -2.20 2.45 11.57
C ARG A 230 -0.69 2.17 11.59
N PHE A 231 -0.01 2.45 12.69
CA PHE A 231 1.43 2.15 12.83
C PHE A 231 1.69 0.65 12.96
N ALA A 232 0.85 -0.08 13.69
CA ALA A 232 0.92 -1.54 13.77
C ALA A 232 0.68 -2.19 12.39
N ALA A 233 -0.33 -1.72 11.65
CA ALA A 233 -0.60 -2.17 10.30
C ALA A 233 0.59 -1.88 9.35
N ALA A 234 1.23 -0.70 9.46
CA ALA A 234 2.38 -0.37 8.64
C ALA A 234 3.56 -1.33 8.86
N ARG A 235 3.80 -1.80 10.10
CA ARG A 235 4.82 -2.83 10.39
C ARG A 235 4.49 -4.15 9.69
N ALA A 236 3.25 -4.61 9.81
CA ALA A 236 2.81 -5.84 9.15
C ALA A 236 2.95 -5.74 7.61
N TYR A 237 2.55 -4.63 7.01
CA TYR A 237 2.71 -4.42 5.57
C TYR A 237 4.18 -4.29 5.14
N GLN A 238 5.06 -3.74 5.97
CA GLN A 238 6.50 -3.71 5.70
C GLN A 238 7.07 -5.13 5.58
N GLU A 239 6.72 -6.01 6.50
CA GLU A 239 7.13 -7.43 6.47
C GLU A 239 6.59 -8.13 5.22
N LEU A 240 5.30 -7.90 4.88
CA LEU A 240 4.70 -8.48 3.69
C LEU A 240 5.39 -8.00 2.40
N VAL A 241 5.72 -6.71 2.28
CA VAL A 241 6.48 -6.16 1.14
C VAL A 241 7.83 -6.86 1.03
N GLN A 242 8.57 -6.99 2.14
CA GLN A 242 9.87 -7.63 2.16
C GLN A 242 9.79 -9.11 1.73
N ASN A 243 8.80 -9.84 2.24
CA ASN A 243 8.57 -11.23 1.89
C ASN A 243 8.26 -11.36 0.39
N ARG A 244 7.40 -10.49 -0.18
CA ARG A 244 7.07 -10.52 -1.61
C ARG A 244 8.29 -10.23 -2.49
N LEU A 245 9.14 -9.28 -2.10
CA LEU A 245 10.40 -9.01 -2.81
C LEU A 245 11.33 -10.22 -2.80
N THR A 246 11.51 -10.86 -1.64
CA THR A 246 12.34 -12.07 -1.52
C THR A 246 11.81 -13.22 -2.39
N GLU A 247 10.48 -13.40 -2.43
CA GLU A 247 9.85 -14.44 -3.24
C GLU A 247 9.96 -14.23 -4.76
N LEU A 248 10.28 -13.02 -5.23
CA LEU A 248 10.57 -12.77 -6.65
C LEU A 248 11.84 -13.48 -7.09
N ARG A 249 12.78 -13.75 -6.19
CA ARG A 249 14.09 -14.37 -6.50
C ARG A 249 14.76 -13.62 -7.64
N GLU A 250 14.95 -12.32 -7.42
CA GLU A 250 15.47 -11.41 -8.43
C GLU A 250 16.93 -11.70 -8.74
N GLN A 251 17.27 -11.48 -9.99
CA GLN A 251 18.64 -11.43 -10.46
C GLN A 251 18.84 -10.11 -11.22
N GLU A 252 19.97 -9.48 -10.93
CA GLU A 252 20.34 -8.20 -11.52
C GLU A 252 20.57 -8.30 -13.02
N GLU A 253 20.32 -7.20 -13.69
CA GLU A 253 20.74 -6.96 -15.05
C GLU A 253 21.61 -5.71 -15.10
N SER A 254 22.72 -5.79 -15.79
CA SER A 254 23.69 -4.70 -15.87
C SER A 254 23.05 -3.39 -16.30
N GLY A 255 23.26 -2.32 -15.53
CA GLY A 255 22.77 -0.98 -15.80
C GLY A 255 21.33 -0.68 -15.36
N LEU A 256 20.59 -1.64 -14.80
CA LEU A 256 19.22 -1.46 -14.33
C LEU A 256 19.11 -1.79 -12.83
N GLN A 257 18.28 -1.02 -12.12
CA GLN A 257 17.94 -1.32 -10.73
C GLN A 257 16.91 -2.45 -10.67
N THR A 258 17.02 -3.30 -9.66
CA THR A 258 16.00 -4.30 -9.33
C THR A 258 14.84 -3.69 -8.55
N PHE A 259 13.73 -4.41 -8.44
CA PHE A 259 12.61 -4.04 -7.55
C PHE A 259 13.06 -4.04 -6.10
N GLY A 260 13.86 -5.05 -5.70
CA GLY A 260 14.43 -5.19 -4.36
C GLY A 260 15.41 -4.09 -3.96
N GLU A 261 16.06 -3.43 -4.92
CA GLU A 261 16.89 -2.25 -4.64
C GLU A 261 16.05 -0.95 -4.62
N PHE A 262 15.12 -0.82 -5.55
CA PHE A 262 14.37 0.42 -5.72
C PHE A 262 13.34 0.64 -4.61
N LEU A 263 12.51 -0.35 -4.31
CA LEU A 263 11.40 -0.18 -3.37
C LEU A 263 11.88 0.09 -1.93
N PRO A 264 12.84 -0.66 -1.37
CA PRO A 264 13.34 -0.35 -0.02
C PRO A 264 13.93 1.05 0.10
N ARG A 265 14.64 1.55 -0.90
CA ARG A 265 15.18 2.93 -0.89
C ARG A 265 14.08 3.99 -0.78
N ARG A 266 12.87 3.71 -1.27
CA ARG A 266 11.72 4.63 -1.24
C ARG A 266 10.84 4.44 -0.01
N LEU A 267 10.66 3.22 0.44
CA LEU A 267 9.75 2.87 1.54
C LEU A 267 10.41 3.00 2.92
N THR A 268 11.67 2.62 3.04
CA THR A 268 12.36 2.62 4.36
C THR A 268 12.39 3.98 5.05
N PRO A 269 12.64 5.12 4.37
CA PRO A 269 12.60 6.42 5.04
C PRO A 269 11.23 6.77 5.58
N ALA A 270 10.16 6.50 4.81
CA ALA A 270 8.79 6.73 5.25
C ALA A 270 8.41 5.84 6.43
N PHE A 271 8.77 4.56 6.37
CA PHE A 271 8.54 3.61 7.45
C PHE A 271 9.28 4.00 8.74
N ARG A 272 10.56 4.39 8.64
CA ARG A 272 11.34 4.88 9.79
C ARG A 272 10.72 6.11 10.45
N THR A 273 10.12 7.01 9.68
CA THR A 273 9.38 8.16 10.22
C THR A 273 8.17 7.70 11.05
N CYS A 274 7.43 6.70 10.58
CA CYS A 274 6.32 6.11 11.34
C CYS A 274 6.80 5.42 12.63
N GLU A 275 7.90 4.68 12.56
CA GLU A 275 8.51 4.02 13.70
C GLU A 275 9.02 5.03 14.75
N ALA A 276 9.66 6.11 14.29
CA ALA A 276 10.12 7.18 15.19
C ALA A 276 8.95 7.85 15.91
N ALA A 277 7.85 8.15 15.22
CA ALA A 277 6.65 8.74 15.84
C ALA A 277 6.02 7.80 16.87
N ALA A 278 5.89 6.51 16.56
CA ALA A 278 5.39 5.51 17.50
C ALA A 278 6.28 5.37 18.73
N SER A 279 7.60 5.30 18.53
CA SER A 279 8.57 5.20 19.62
C SER A 279 8.57 6.44 20.52
N GLN A 280 8.42 7.64 19.93
CA GLN A 280 8.35 8.89 20.70
C GLN A 280 7.09 8.96 21.55
N LEU A 281 5.93 8.51 21.04
CA LEU A 281 4.69 8.38 21.84
C LEU A 281 4.89 7.46 23.05
N ASP A 282 5.49 6.28 22.83
CA ASP A 282 5.74 5.33 23.91
C ASP A 282 6.76 5.85 24.91
N ASP A 283 7.76 6.62 24.48
CA ASP A 283 8.75 7.23 25.37
C ASP A 283 8.13 8.32 26.23
N LEU A 284 7.35 9.22 25.63
CA LEU A 284 6.63 10.28 26.34
C LEU A 284 5.70 9.71 27.41
N ALA A 285 4.93 8.68 27.07
CA ALA A 285 4.04 7.99 28.03
C ALA A 285 4.84 7.48 29.24
N ARG A 286 5.91 6.72 29.00
CA ARG A 286 6.76 6.20 30.08
C ARG A 286 7.43 7.28 30.94
N ARG A 287 7.77 8.43 30.36
CA ARG A 287 8.39 9.54 31.10
C ARG A 287 7.37 10.27 31.95
N ILE A 288 6.13 10.41 31.49
CA ILE A 288 5.04 10.97 32.29
C ILE A 288 4.71 10.06 33.47
N ASP A 289 4.58 8.75 33.27
CA ASP A 289 4.34 7.80 34.35
C ASP A 289 5.39 7.96 35.46
N ARG A 290 6.69 8.01 35.09
CA ARG A 290 7.78 8.22 36.05
C ARG A 290 7.78 9.59 36.73
N ALA A 291 7.29 10.64 36.05
CA ALA A 291 7.21 11.97 36.63
C ALA A 291 6.01 12.14 37.58
N SER A 292 5.04 11.23 37.50
CA SER A 292 3.82 11.20 38.33
C SER A 292 4.00 10.39 39.62
N GLU A 293 5.05 9.56 39.72
CA GLU A 293 5.45 8.79 40.92
C GLU A 293 6.19 9.68 41.93
#